data_44fda060684b6a95384fcd11fd7bd78c
#
_entry.id   44fda060684b6a95384fcd11fd7bd78c
#
_cell.length_a   1.000
_cell.length_b   1.000
_cell.length_c   1.000
_cell.angle_alpha   90.00
_cell.angle_beta   90.00
_cell.angle_gamma   90.00
#
_symmetry.space_group_name_H-M   'P 1'
#
loop_
_entity.id
_entity.type
_entity.pdbx_description
1 polymer ?
#
loop_
_entity_poly.entity_id
_entity_poly.type
_entity_poly.pdbx_seq_one_letter_code
_entity_poly.pdbx_strand_id
1 'polypeptide(L)'
;SRVTVVGAVKDGIHVNDAVVIGGGILNITATDDGIQCEKGPISVTGGRTTVITTGNAVYEDSDISSSSCINGGTTFAMTAGTVLLKSSGSAGKGLNCDGEIYLYGGTLRVVTTGKQYVYGRLDSSAKGIKSKSSLTIESGTIWVRATGGEGSEGIESKNVMTINGGDIAVYAYDDCLNASNNITINGGSVYCYSTGNDGVDSNGTLTITGGTVVASGTASPEDGFDCDQNTFKITGGTVLGIGGGTSTPTANSCT
;
A
#
# COMPACT_ATOMS: atom_id res chain seq x y z
N SER A 1 5.35 28.05 1.82
CA SER A 1 4.66 28.02 3.12
C SER A 1 5.05 26.80 3.92
N ARG A 2 4.92 26.89 5.25
CA ARG A 2 5.15 25.78 6.18
C ARG A 2 3.96 25.68 7.13
N VAL A 3 3.42 24.49 7.30
CA VAL A 3 2.38 24.18 8.29
C VAL A 3 2.91 23.04 9.17
N THR A 4 2.72 23.16 10.47
CA THR A 4 3.10 22.11 11.43
C THR A 4 1.97 21.92 12.42
N VAL A 5 1.48 20.68 12.52
CA VAL A 5 0.53 20.21 13.54
C VAL A 5 1.30 19.24 14.42
N VAL A 6 1.36 19.51 15.72
CA VAL A 6 2.13 18.73 16.68
C VAL A 6 1.20 18.20 17.76
N GLY A 7 1.12 16.87 17.89
CA GLY A 7 0.41 16.23 18.99
C GLY A 7 -1.10 16.39 18.95
N ALA A 8 -1.71 16.34 17.75
CA ALA A 8 -3.17 16.24 17.67
C ALA A 8 -3.66 14.97 18.39
N VAL A 9 -4.63 15.14 19.29
CA VAL A 9 -5.20 14.04 20.09
C VAL A 9 -6.12 13.15 19.25
N LYS A 10 -6.73 13.76 18.22
CA LYS A 10 -7.45 13.06 17.16
C LYS A 10 -6.74 13.33 15.84
N ASP A 11 -7.48 13.74 14.82
CA ASP A 11 -6.96 13.99 13.49
C ASP A 11 -6.12 15.26 13.43
N GLY A 12 -5.05 15.21 12.67
CA GLY A 12 -4.22 16.38 12.41
C GLY A 12 -4.92 17.38 11.50
N ILE A 13 -5.53 16.90 10.44
CA ILE A 13 -6.39 17.63 9.50
C ILE A 13 -7.61 16.76 9.21
N HIS A 14 -8.79 17.30 9.44
CA HIS A 14 -10.06 16.62 9.18
C HIS A 14 -10.94 17.52 8.30
N VAL A 15 -11.36 16.99 7.15
CA VAL A 15 -12.24 17.70 6.22
C VAL A 15 -13.29 16.74 5.63
N ASN A 16 -14.38 17.31 5.12
CA ASN A 16 -15.43 16.52 4.47
C ASN A 16 -15.19 16.36 2.97
N ASP A 17 -14.86 17.45 2.26
CA ASP A 17 -15.08 17.51 0.82
C ASP A 17 -13.84 17.24 -0.03
N ALA A 18 -12.70 17.85 0.27
CA ALA A 18 -11.45 17.61 -0.46
C ALA A 18 -10.22 18.15 0.25
N VAL A 19 -9.07 17.51 0.00
CA VAL A 19 -7.75 18.01 0.39
C VAL A 19 -6.88 18.16 -0.85
N VAL A 20 -6.25 19.33 -1.00
CA VAL A 20 -5.25 19.56 -2.04
C VAL A 20 -3.94 20.04 -1.42
N ILE A 21 -2.86 19.28 -1.64
CA ILE A 21 -1.51 19.62 -1.19
C ILE A 21 -0.70 20.00 -2.43
N GLY A 22 -0.66 21.32 -2.73
CA GLY A 22 -0.04 21.84 -3.94
C GLY A 22 1.45 22.18 -3.79
N GLY A 23 1.96 22.26 -2.54
CA GLY A 23 3.36 22.64 -2.31
C GLY A 23 3.65 23.04 -0.88
N GLY A 24 4.89 23.53 -0.65
CA GLY A 24 5.34 23.91 0.67
C GLY A 24 5.79 22.72 1.53
N ILE A 25 5.79 22.93 2.85
CA ILE A 25 6.15 21.90 3.83
C ILE A 25 4.99 21.73 4.80
N LEU A 26 4.50 20.50 4.88
CA LEU A 26 3.44 20.08 5.81
C LEU A 26 4.00 19.00 6.73
N ASN A 27 3.97 19.23 8.05
CA ASN A 27 4.35 18.22 9.03
C ASN A 27 3.19 18.01 10.00
N ILE A 28 2.80 16.77 10.20
CA ILE A 28 1.70 16.38 11.07
C ILE A 28 2.16 15.25 12.00
N THR A 29 1.81 15.38 13.28
CA THR A 29 1.85 14.28 14.25
C THR A 29 0.48 14.21 14.92
N ALA A 30 -0.18 13.07 14.83
CA ALA A 30 -1.51 12.84 15.36
C ALA A 30 -1.59 11.50 16.10
N THR A 31 -2.55 11.37 17.01
CA THR A 31 -2.85 10.08 17.65
C THR A 31 -3.75 9.26 16.74
N ASP A 32 -4.76 9.88 16.14
CA ASP A 32 -5.66 9.22 15.19
C ASP A 32 -5.20 9.49 13.74
N ASP A 33 -6.10 9.88 12.83
CA ASP A 33 -5.70 10.11 11.45
C ASP A 33 -4.83 11.37 11.29
N GLY A 34 -3.81 11.29 10.47
CA GLY A 34 -2.98 12.44 10.18
C GLY A 34 -3.71 13.44 9.30
N ILE A 35 -4.21 12.97 8.18
CA ILE A 35 -5.07 13.71 7.24
C ILE A 35 -6.25 12.83 6.90
N GLN A 36 -7.45 13.25 7.29
CA GLN A 36 -8.70 12.59 6.94
C GLN A 36 -9.53 13.47 6.00
N CYS A 37 -10.02 12.86 4.92
CA CYS A 37 -11.05 13.42 4.06
C CYS A 37 -12.21 12.43 3.98
N GLU A 38 -13.36 12.76 4.58
CA GLU A 38 -14.43 11.77 4.75
C GLU A 38 -15.15 11.38 3.45
N LYS A 39 -15.43 12.36 2.60
CA LYS A 39 -16.34 12.17 1.45
C LYS A 39 -15.75 12.56 0.11
N GLY A 40 -14.51 13.03 0.10
CA GLY A 40 -13.92 13.57 -1.10
C GLY A 40 -12.50 13.08 -1.37
N PRO A 41 -11.89 13.59 -2.45
CA PRO A 41 -10.55 13.20 -2.85
C PRO A 41 -9.46 13.91 -2.04
N ILE A 42 -8.32 13.23 -1.98
CA ILE A 42 -7.05 13.83 -1.53
C ILE A 42 -6.09 13.86 -2.71
N SER A 43 -5.59 15.06 -3.05
CA SER A 43 -4.65 15.25 -4.15
C SER A 43 -3.33 15.84 -3.66
N VAL A 44 -2.22 15.24 -4.06
CA VAL A 44 -0.87 15.74 -3.80
C VAL A 44 -0.20 16.08 -5.12
N THR A 45 0.01 17.37 -5.36
CA THR A 45 0.59 17.87 -6.63
C THR A 45 1.96 18.51 -6.44
N GLY A 46 2.48 18.50 -5.21
CA GLY A 46 3.82 19.05 -4.93
C GLY A 46 4.11 19.20 -3.44
N GLY A 47 5.29 19.76 -3.15
CA GLY A 47 5.73 20.03 -1.79
C GLY A 47 6.31 18.82 -1.06
N ARG A 48 6.46 18.99 0.25
CA ARG A 48 6.93 17.94 1.15
C ARG A 48 5.94 17.76 2.30
N THR A 49 5.36 16.59 2.39
CA THR A 49 4.42 16.21 3.44
C THR A 49 5.03 15.12 4.31
N THR A 50 5.01 15.31 5.62
CA THR A 50 5.43 14.30 6.60
C THR A 50 4.28 14.09 7.58
N VAL A 51 3.81 12.86 7.71
CA VAL A 51 2.74 12.50 8.63
C VAL A 51 3.18 11.34 9.51
N ILE A 52 2.97 11.49 10.81
CA ILE A 52 3.26 10.48 11.81
C ILE A 52 1.99 10.23 12.62
N THR A 53 1.55 8.97 12.71
CA THR A 53 0.43 8.55 13.56
C THR A 53 0.87 7.48 14.55
N THR A 54 0.27 7.49 15.75
CA THR A 54 0.70 6.64 16.86
C THR A 54 -0.42 5.89 17.57
N GLY A 55 -1.69 6.21 17.25
CA GLY A 55 -2.86 5.63 17.92
C GLY A 55 -3.03 4.16 17.61
N ASN A 56 -3.36 3.41 18.63
CA ASN A 56 -3.70 2.00 18.52
C ASN A 56 -5.14 1.85 18.01
N ALA A 57 -5.41 0.75 17.34
CA ALA A 57 -6.75 0.35 16.98
C ALA A 57 -7.62 0.15 18.24
N VAL A 58 -8.88 0.45 18.11
CA VAL A 58 -9.91 0.27 19.13
C VAL A 58 -11.13 -0.38 18.53
N TYR A 59 -11.87 -1.13 19.33
CA TYR A 59 -13.18 -1.62 18.96
C TYR A 59 -14.22 -0.58 19.38
N GLU A 60 -14.92 -0.02 18.39
CA GLU A 60 -16.01 0.94 18.60
C GLU A 60 -17.06 0.79 17.50
N ASP A 61 -18.28 1.14 17.78
CA ASP A 61 -19.41 1.09 16.84
C ASP A 61 -19.55 -0.24 16.07
N SER A 62 -19.24 -1.35 16.75
CA SER A 62 -19.31 -2.73 16.21
C SER A 62 -18.23 -3.07 15.15
N ASP A 63 -17.21 -2.25 15.00
CA ASP A 63 -16.08 -2.44 14.08
C ASP A 63 -14.75 -2.07 14.75
N ILE A 64 -13.66 -2.32 14.04
CA ILE A 64 -12.30 -1.93 14.46
C ILE A 64 -11.92 -0.64 13.75
N SER A 65 -11.83 0.43 14.51
CA SER A 65 -11.24 1.70 14.08
C SER A 65 -9.72 1.68 14.25
N SER A 66 -8.99 2.24 13.31
CA SER A 66 -7.52 2.31 13.38
C SER A 66 -6.98 3.55 12.65
N SER A 67 -5.95 4.16 13.20
CA SER A 67 -5.34 5.36 12.65
C SER A 67 -4.65 5.13 11.30
N SER A 68 -4.73 6.14 10.43
CA SER A 68 -4.02 6.20 9.15
C SER A 68 -3.25 7.51 9.02
N CYS A 69 -2.04 7.49 8.43
CA CYS A 69 -1.37 8.76 8.17
C CYS A 69 -2.17 9.61 7.17
N ILE A 70 -2.71 8.98 6.13
CA ILE A 70 -3.66 9.58 5.19
C ILE A 70 -4.85 8.63 5.05
N ASN A 71 -6.06 9.18 5.23
CA ASN A 71 -7.33 8.47 5.12
C ASN A 71 -8.24 9.21 4.14
N GLY A 72 -8.43 8.66 2.95
CA GLY A 72 -9.20 9.27 1.86
C GLY A 72 -10.55 8.59 1.66
N GLY A 73 -11.63 9.37 1.56
CA GLY A 73 -12.98 8.84 1.40
C GLY A 73 -13.30 8.34 -0.01
N THR A 74 -12.75 8.93 -1.07
CA THR A 74 -13.10 8.53 -2.45
C THR A 74 -11.90 8.20 -3.32
N THR A 75 -10.94 9.10 -3.41
CA THR A 75 -9.76 8.92 -4.28
C THR A 75 -8.54 9.56 -3.64
N PHE A 76 -7.42 8.87 -3.72
CA PHE A 76 -6.12 9.47 -3.48
C PHE A 76 -5.35 9.56 -4.79
N ALA A 77 -4.84 10.74 -5.11
CA ALA A 77 -4.01 10.94 -6.31
C ALA A 77 -2.74 11.70 -5.98
N MET A 78 -1.58 11.19 -6.42
CA MET A 78 -0.30 11.86 -6.27
C MET A 78 0.37 12.04 -7.63
N THR A 79 0.63 13.28 -8.03
CA THR A 79 1.31 13.58 -9.31
C THR A 79 2.75 14.04 -9.12
N ALA A 80 3.08 14.64 -7.97
CA ALA A 80 4.42 15.14 -7.67
C ALA A 80 4.61 15.36 -6.17
N GLY A 81 5.81 15.79 -5.77
CA GLY A 81 6.15 16.08 -4.38
C GLY A 81 6.77 14.89 -3.65
N THR A 82 6.98 15.06 -2.36
CA THR A 82 7.52 14.03 -1.47
C THR A 82 6.58 13.82 -0.29
N VAL A 83 6.09 12.61 -0.12
CA VAL A 83 5.21 12.20 0.97
C VAL A 83 5.89 11.14 1.83
N LEU A 84 6.02 11.39 3.12
CA LEU A 84 6.62 10.50 4.12
C LEU A 84 5.56 10.16 5.16
N LEU A 85 5.19 8.90 5.27
CA LEU A 85 4.15 8.41 6.16
C LEU A 85 4.76 7.41 7.16
N LYS A 86 4.45 7.57 8.45
CA LYS A 86 4.87 6.63 9.49
C LYS A 86 3.73 6.38 10.45
N SER A 87 3.24 5.15 10.50
CA SER A 87 2.24 4.71 11.48
C SER A 87 2.82 3.61 12.38
N SER A 88 2.65 3.76 13.70
CA SER A 88 3.21 2.83 14.68
C SER A 88 2.18 2.17 15.58
N GLY A 89 0.95 2.64 15.60
CA GLY A 89 -0.14 2.04 16.36
C GLY A 89 -0.59 0.69 15.79
N SER A 90 -1.23 -0.14 16.62
CA SER A 90 -1.80 -1.41 16.16
C SER A 90 -2.79 -1.18 15.02
N ALA A 91 -2.78 -2.04 14.02
CA ALA A 91 -3.55 -1.95 12.78
C ALA A 91 -3.42 -0.61 12.01
N GLY A 92 -2.45 0.22 12.36
CA GLY A 92 -2.26 1.54 11.75
C GLY A 92 -1.85 1.46 10.27
N LYS A 93 -2.38 2.34 9.45
CA LYS A 93 -2.11 2.37 8.02
C LYS A 93 -1.29 3.59 7.62
N GLY A 94 -0.43 3.43 6.61
CA GLY A 94 0.27 4.57 6.04
C GLY A 94 -0.69 5.40 5.18
N LEU A 95 -1.12 4.84 4.08
CA LEU A 95 -2.14 5.41 3.20
C LEU A 95 -3.33 4.45 3.13
N ASN A 96 -4.50 4.90 3.55
CA ASN A 96 -5.77 4.22 3.38
C ASN A 96 -6.69 5.06 2.49
N CYS A 97 -7.38 4.42 1.56
CA CYS A 97 -8.38 5.09 0.73
C CYS A 97 -9.57 4.16 0.53
N ASP A 98 -10.78 4.67 0.78
CA ASP A 98 -12.00 3.90 0.58
C ASP A 98 -12.33 3.69 -0.91
N GLY A 99 -11.84 4.55 -1.77
CA GLY A 99 -11.92 4.39 -3.21
C GLY A 99 -10.56 4.11 -3.85
N GLU A 100 -10.33 4.69 -5.00
CA GLU A 100 -9.19 4.38 -5.85
C GLU A 100 -7.93 5.13 -5.44
N ILE A 101 -6.77 4.51 -5.66
CA ILE A 101 -5.46 5.14 -5.48
C ILE A 101 -4.76 5.24 -6.83
N TYR A 102 -4.31 6.46 -7.16
CA TYR A 102 -3.54 6.75 -8.35
C TYR A 102 -2.19 7.39 -7.99
N LEU A 103 -1.10 6.73 -8.33
CA LEU A 103 0.26 7.22 -8.17
C LEU A 103 0.86 7.54 -9.55
N TYR A 104 0.71 8.78 -9.97
CA TYR A 104 1.20 9.26 -11.27
C TYR A 104 2.66 9.70 -11.23
N GLY A 105 3.23 9.96 -10.03
CA GLY A 105 4.61 10.42 -9.89
C GLY A 105 4.92 10.93 -8.49
N GLY A 106 6.13 11.46 -8.33
CA GLY A 106 6.64 11.94 -7.05
C GLY A 106 7.33 10.84 -6.23
N THR A 107 7.55 11.11 -4.95
CA THR A 107 8.19 10.17 -4.02
C THR A 107 7.26 9.88 -2.85
N LEU A 108 6.85 8.63 -2.70
CA LEU A 108 6.04 8.15 -1.58
C LEU A 108 6.85 7.15 -0.75
N ARG A 109 7.06 7.47 0.52
CA ARG A 109 7.72 6.58 1.47
C ARG A 109 6.79 6.29 2.64
N VAL A 110 6.55 5.00 2.90
CA VAL A 110 5.63 4.53 3.93
C VAL A 110 6.35 3.56 4.87
N VAL A 111 6.14 3.75 6.17
CA VAL A 111 6.58 2.82 7.21
C VAL A 111 5.42 2.54 8.15
N THR A 112 5.06 1.27 8.31
CA THR A 112 4.09 0.82 9.32
C THR A 112 4.72 -0.28 10.17
N THR A 113 4.52 -0.20 11.48
CA THR A 113 5.14 -1.12 12.45
C THR A 113 4.14 -1.66 13.48
N GLY A 114 2.89 -1.23 13.41
CA GLY A 114 1.84 -1.66 14.32
C GLY A 114 1.51 -3.13 14.12
N LYS A 115 1.24 -3.83 15.20
CA LYS A 115 0.80 -5.23 15.16
C LYS A 115 -0.68 -5.33 14.77
N GLN A 116 -1.11 -6.52 14.39
CA GLN A 116 -2.52 -6.84 14.25
C GLN A 116 -3.27 -6.55 15.56
N TYR A 117 -4.47 -6.04 15.44
CA TYR A 117 -5.43 -5.88 16.54
C TYR A 117 -6.58 -6.86 16.35
N VAL A 118 -6.89 -7.62 17.37
CA VAL A 118 -7.96 -8.62 17.34
C VAL A 118 -8.95 -8.33 18.46
N TYR A 119 -10.24 -8.33 18.13
CA TYR A 119 -11.33 -8.24 19.08
C TYR A 119 -12.45 -9.22 18.73
N GLY A 120 -12.59 -10.26 19.53
CA GLY A 120 -13.53 -11.34 19.25
C GLY A 120 -13.20 -12.10 17.96
N ARG A 121 -14.04 -11.94 16.92
CA ARG A 121 -13.84 -12.52 15.60
C ARG A 121 -13.39 -11.50 14.55
N LEU A 122 -13.27 -10.27 14.97
CA LEU A 122 -12.82 -9.19 14.09
C LEU A 122 -11.31 -9.00 14.27
N ASP A 123 -10.64 -8.70 13.20
CA ASP A 123 -9.24 -8.32 13.18
C ASP A 123 -8.97 -7.18 12.21
N SER A 124 -7.91 -6.47 12.43
CA SER A 124 -7.36 -5.47 11.53
C SER A 124 -5.85 -5.45 11.66
N SER A 125 -5.15 -5.34 10.53
CA SER A 125 -3.68 -5.34 10.50
C SER A 125 -3.13 -4.04 9.94
N ALA A 126 -1.88 -3.75 10.28
CA ALA A 126 -1.19 -2.61 9.72
C ALA A 126 -0.95 -2.83 8.22
N LYS A 127 -1.20 -1.79 7.42
CA LYS A 127 -0.96 -1.81 5.97
C LYS A 127 -0.08 -0.63 5.57
N GLY A 128 0.82 -0.85 4.64
CA GLY A 128 1.58 0.26 4.07
C GLY A 128 0.66 1.18 3.28
N ILE A 129 0.13 0.68 2.18
CA ILE A 129 -0.84 1.35 1.31
C ILE A 129 -2.04 0.42 1.13
N LYS A 130 -3.25 0.92 1.35
CA LYS A 130 -4.49 0.16 1.17
C LYS A 130 -5.50 0.95 0.36
N SER A 131 -5.95 0.37 -0.75
CA SER A 131 -7.14 0.81 -1.48
C SER A 131 -8.28 -0.17 -1.24
N LYS A 132 -9.46 0.32 -0.85
CA LYS A 132 -10.67 -0.53 -0.80
C LYS A 132 -11.30 -0.73 -2.18
N SER A 133 -10.71 -0.16 -3.23
CA SER A 133 -11.07 -0.30 -4.64
C SER A 133 -9.83 -0.69 -5.45
N SER A 134 -9.60 -0.06 -6.59
CA SER A 134 -8.45 -0.34 -7.46
C SER A 134 -7.26 0.56 -7.16
N LEU A 135 -6.06 0.07 -7.44
CA LEU A 135 -4.82 0.82 -7.27
C LEU A 135 -4.02 0.82 -8.57
N THR A 136 -3.61 2.01 -9.02
CA THR A 136 -2.81 2.19 -10.23
C THR A 136 -1.54 2.98 -9.92
N ILE A 137 -0.41 2.44 -10.35
CA ILE A 137 0.89 3.10 -10.30
C ILE A 137 1.36 3.35 -11.73
N GLU A 138 1.41 4.62 -12.14
CA GLU A 138 1.88 5.02 -13.46
C GLU A 138 3.40 5.29 -13.44
N SER A 139 3.87 5.90 -12.38
CA SER A 139 5.29 6.26 -12.23
C SER A 139 5.60 6.72 -10.80
N GLY A 140 6.84 7.16 -10.56
CA GLY A 140 7.30 7.68 -9.27
C GLY A 140 8.23 6.73 -8.54
N THR A 141 8.72 7.18 -7.39
CA THR A 141 9.53 6.37 -6.47
C THR A 141 8.71 6.02 -5.26
N ILE A 142 8.41 4.74 -5.08
CA ILE A 142 7.55 4.23 -4.03
C ILE A 142 8.34 3.26 -3.16
N TRP A 143 8.47 3.59 -1.90
CA TRP A 143 9.13 2.73 -0.93
C TRP A 143 8.20 2.46 0.25
N VAL A 144 7.92 1.17 0.50
CA VAL A 144 7.02 0.74 1.56
C VAL A 144 7.72 -0.26 2.46
N ARG A 145 7.52 -0.10 3.77
CA ARG A 145 7.94 -1.07 4.77
C ARG A 145 6.80 -1.32 5.76
N ALA A 146 6.24 -2.52 5.77
CA ALA A 146 5.16 -2.95 6.65
C ALA A 146 5.64 -4.17 7.45
N THR A 147 5.97 -3.98 8.74
CA THR A 147 6.65 -5.00 9.55
C THR A 147 5.92 -5.33 10.85
N GLY A 148 4.61 -5.14 10.89
CA GLY A 148 3.78 -5.33 12.08
C GLY A 148 3.47 -6.79 12.45
N GLY A 149 3.82 -7.75 11.63
CA GLY A 149 3.45 -9.16 11.78
C GLY A 149 2.33 -9.54 10.81
N GLU A 150 1.57 -10.58 11.14
CA GLU A 150 0.50 -11.13 10.31
C GLU A 150 -0.46 -10.05 9.78
N GLY A 151 -0.85 -10.16 8.53
CA GLY A 151 -1.68 -9.21 7.79
C GLY A 151 -1.00 -7.88 7.49
N SER A 152 0.31 -7.71 7.78
CA SER A 152 1.04 -6.47 7.48
C SER A 152 1.53 -6.46 6.04
N GLU A 153 0.59 -6.31 5.12
CA GLU A 153 0.86 -6.19 3.69
C GLU A 153 1.50 -4.84 3.34
N GLY A 154 2.32 -4.87 2.30
CA GLY A 154 2.97 -3.68 1.79
C GLY A 154 1.99 -2.77 1.05
N ILE A 155 1.47 -3.24 -0.08
CA ILE A 155 0.49 -2.54 -0.92
C ILE A 155 -0.68 -3.49 -1.18
N GLU A 156 -1.85 -3.11 -0.69
CA GLU A 156 -3.10 -3.87 -0.82
C GLU A 156 -4.12 -3.16 -1.70
N SER A 157 -4.72 -3.89 -2.63
CA SER A 157 -5.89 -3.47 -3.40
C SER A 157 -7.04 -4.46 -3.18
N LYS A 158 -8.19 -3.96 -2.75
CA LYS A 158 -9.39 -4.82 -2.59
C LYS A 158 -10.11 -5.10 -3.92
N ASN A 159 -9.51 -4.72 -5.04
CA ASN A 159 -9.98 -5.01 -6.38
C ASN A 159 -8.78 -5.36 -7.27
N VAL A 160 -8.46 -4.55 -8.27
CA VAL A 160 -7.35 -4.79 -9.18
C VAL A 160 -6.17 -3.88 -8.88
N MET A 161 -4.97 -4.37 -9.11
CA MET A 161 -3.74 -3.59 -9.04
C MET A 161 -3.08 -3.53 -10.42
N THR A 162 -2.75 -2.31 -10.87
CA THR A 162 -2.05 -2.09 -12.14
C THR A 162 -0.79 -1.27 -11.91
N ILE A 163 0.35 -1.79 -12.37
CA ILE A 163 1.65 -1.11 -12.32
C ILE A 163 2.13 -0.90 -13.76
N ASN A 164 2.06 0.36 -14.22
CA ASN A 164 2.51 0.74 -15.57
C ASN A 164 3.97 1.18 -15.60
N GLY A 165 4.51 1.59 -14.45
CA GLY A 165 5.89 2.06 -14.34
C GLY A 165 6.27 2.43 -12.91
N GLY A 166 7.40 3.12 -12.77
CA GLY A 166 7.92 3.59 -11.49
C GLY A 166 9.06 2.72 -10.94
N ASP A 167 9.65 3.20 -9.85
CA ASP A 167 10.67 2.51 -9.06
C ASP A 167 10.06 2.15 -7.70
N ILE A 168 9.74 0.87 -7.52
CA ILE A 168 8.89 0.38 -6.44
C ILE A 168 9.68 -0.64 -5.63
N ALA A 169 9.86 -0.36 -4.34
CA ALA A 169 10.48 -1.29 -3.41
C ALA A 169 9.56 -1.50 -2.20
N VAL A 170 9.17 -2.74 -1.97
CA VAL A 170 8.25 -3.14 -0.90
C VAL A 170 8.92 -4.19 -0.02
N TYR A 171 8.93 -3.92 1.28
CA TYR A 171 9.36 -4.83 2.34
C TYR A 171 8.17 -5.06 3.27
N ALA A 172 7.67 -6.27 3.34
CA ALA A 172 6.53 -6.60 4.17
C ALA A 172 6.83 -7.79 5.08
N TYR A 173 6.04 -7.96 6.14
CA TYR A 173 6.01 -9.23 6.86
C TYR A 173 5.08 -10.20 6.13
N ASP A 174 3.91 -9.72 5.74
CA ASP A 174 2.93 -10.42 4.93
C ASP A 174 3.21 -10.15 3.44
N ASP A 175 2.21 -10.16 2.57
CA ASP A 175 2.44 -9.94 1.15
C ASP A 175 3.00 -8.55 0.84
N CYS A 176 3.94 -8.49 -0.08
CA CYS A 176 4.42 -7.19 -0.52
C CYS A 176 3.39 -6.49 -1.41
N LEU A 177 2.86 -7.19 -2.41
CA LEU A 177 1.74 -6.74 -3.24
C LEU A 177 0.62 -7.76 -3.10
N ASN A 178 -0.57 -7.31 -2.70
CA ASN A 178 -1.76 -8.13 -2.60
C ASN A 178 -2.92 -7.50 -3.38
N ALA A 179 -3.63 -8.28 -4.18
CA ALA A 179 -4.86 -7.83 -4.82
C ALA A 179 -5.95 -8.90 -4.70
N SER A 180 -7.15 -8.48 -4.28
CA SER A 180 -8.31 -9.38 -4.17
C SER A 180 -8.79 -9.91 -5.53
N ASN A 181 -8.38 -9.28 -6.64
CA ASN A 181 -8.61 -9.73 -8.00
C ASN A 181 -7.27 -9.77 -8.75
N ASN A 182 -7.19 -9.13 -9.91
CA ASN A 182 -6.04 -9.27 -10.79
C ASN A 182 -4.89 -8.31 -10.44
N ILE A 183 -3.66 -8.77 -10.65
CA ILE A 183 -2.47 -7.91 -10.70
C ILE A 183 -1.94 -7.87 -12.14
N THR A 184 -1.70 -6.67 -12.65
CA THR A 184 -1.06 -6.47 -13.94
C THR A 184 0.16 -5.57 -13.79
N ILE A 185 1.33 -6.04 -14.24
CA ILE A 185 2.57 -5.28 -14.25
C ILE A 185 3.01 -5.09 -15.71
N ASN A 186 2.90 -3.84 -16.19
CA ASN A 186 3.23 -3.49 -17.56
C ASN A 186 4.64 -2.91 -17.71
N GLY A 187 5.25 -2.45 -16.61
CA GLY A 187 6.56 -1.83 -16.64
C GLY A 187 7.10 -1.45 -15.27
N GLY A 188 8.19 -0.70 -15.27
CA GLY A 188 8.87 -0.24 -14.06
C GLY A 188 9.90 -1.21 -13.50
N SER A 189 10.43 -0.84 -12.34
CA SER A 189 11.30 -1.67 -11.51
C SER A 189 10.54 -1.99 -10.22
N VAL A 190 10.20 -3.26 -10.02
CA VAL A 190 9.40 -3.73 -8.88
C VAL A 190 10.23 -4.71 -8.09
N TYR A 191 10.51 -4.39 -6.85
CA TYR A 191 11.21 -5.24 -5.90
C TYR A 191 10.32 -5.50 -4.68
N CYS A 192 10.00 -6.76 -4.44
CA CYS A 192 9.18 -7.24 -3.35
C CYS A 192 10.00 -8.21 -2.48
N TYR A 193 10.03 -7.97 -1.18
CA TYR A 193 10.65 -8.86 -0.22
C TYR A 193 9.72 -9.05 1.00
N SER A 194 9.07 -10.22 1.05
CA SER A 194 8.28 -10.65 2.19
C SER A 194 9.12 -11.54 3.13
N THR A 195 8.85 -11.44 4.42
CA THR A 195 9.52 -12.24 5.45
C THR A 195 8.61 -13.26 6.11
N GLY A 196 7.33 -13.26 5.82
CA GLY A 196 6.36 -14.17 6.43
C GLY A 196 5.32 -14.73 5.47
N ASN A 197 5.21 -14.18 4.24
CA ASN A 197 4.24 -14.63 3.24
C ASN A 197 4.79 -14.43 1.82
N ASP A 198 3.95 -14.03 0.85
CA ASP A 198 4.28 -13.98 -0.55
C ASP A 198 4.95 -12.67 -0.99
N GLY A 199 5.76 -12.75 -2.04
CA GLY A 199 6.29 -11.56 -2.68
C GLY A 199 5.19 -10.78 -3.41
N VAL A 200 4.40 -11.48 -4.21
CA VAL A 200 3.23 -10.96 -4.95
C VAL A 200 2.13 -11.98 -4.86
N ASP A 201 1.00 -11.58 -4.28
CA ASP A 201 -0.23 -12.39 -4.19
C ASP A 201 -1.37 -11.77 -4.99
N SER A 202 -1.85 -12.50 -5.98
CA SER A 202 -3.00 -12.14 -6.81
C SER A 202 -4.09 -13.19 -6.66
N ASN A 203 -5.17 -12.85 -5.96
CA ASN A 203 -6.32 -13.75 -5.83
C ASN A 203 -7.11 -13.93 -7.16
N GLY A 204 -6.61 -13.37 -8.24
CA GLY A 204 -7.07 -13.52 -9.61
C GLY A 204 -5.90 -13.77 -10.56
N THR A 205 -6.01 -13.29 -11.79
CA THR A 205 -4.92 -13.45 -12.76
C THR A 205 -3.73 -12.57 -12.44
N LEU A 206 -2.52 -13.10 -12.60
CA LEU A 206 -1.29 -12.34 -12.56
C LEU A 206 -0.73 -12.19 -13.98
N THR A 207 -0.55 -10.96 -14.44
CA THR A 207 -0.02 -10.69 -15.79
C THR A 207 1.18 -9.75 -15.71
N ILE A 208 2.29 -10.16 -16.32
CA ILE A 208 3.50 -9.32 -16.46
C ILE A 208 3.79 -9.15 -17.95
N THR A 209 3.73 -7.91 -18.44
CA THR A 209 3.97 -7.58 -19.85
C THR A 209 5.28 -6.84 -20.08
N GLY A 210 5.94 -6.38 -19.00
CA GLY A 210 7.20 -5.63 -19.10
C GLY A 210 7.79 -5.30 -17.74
N GLY A 211 8.90 -4.56 -17.76
CA GLY A 211 9.62 -4.12 -16.56
C GLY A 211 10.63 -5.15 -16.02
N THR A 212 11.18 -4.82 -14.86
CA THR A 212 12.02 -5.75 -14.07
C THR A 212 11.28 -6.02 -12.76
N VAL A 213 10.90 -7.27 -12.53
CA VAL A 213 10.11 -7.68 -11.37
C VAL A 213 10.87 -8.74 -10.59
N VAL A 214 11.21 -8.44 -9.36
CA VAL A 214 11.81 -9.38 -8.41
C VAL A 214 10.87 -9.53 -7.24
N ALA A 215 10.35 -10.72 -7.03
CA ALA A 215 9.45 -11.03 -5.93
C ALA A 215 10.02 -12.17 -5.09
N SER A 216 10.26 -11.89 -3.82
CA SER A 216 10.75 -12.86 -2.84
C SER A 216 9.69 -13.04 -1.75
N GLY A 217 9.13 -14.22 -1.70
CA GLY A 217 8.37 -14.73 -0.57
C GLY A 217 9.26 -15.46 0.44
N THR A 218 8.66 -16.06 1.44
CA THR A 218 9.38 -16.86 2.45
C THR A 218 9.45 -18.34 2.06
N ALA A 219 9.74 -19.20 3.02
CA ALA A 219 9.80 -20.65 2.79
C ALA A 219 8.41 -21.26 2.60
N SER A 220 8.33 -22.41 1.91
CA SER A 220 7.07 -23.13 1.67
C SER A 220 6.16 -23.16 2.93
N PRO A 221 4.84 -22.92 2.77
CA PRO A 221 4.11 -22.94 1.49
C PRO A 221 4.15 -21.65 0.66
N GLU A 222 4.79 -20.60 1.14
CA GLU A 222 4.72 -19.27 0.57
C GLU A 222 5.58 -19.09 -0.69
N ASP A 223 5.15 -18.22 -1.57
CA ASP A 223 5.65 -18.09 -2.95
C ASP A 223 6.35 -16.76 -3.23
N GLY A 224 7.22 -16.74 -4.25
CA GLY A 224 7.67 -15.48 -4.85
C GLY A 224 6.53 -14.78 -5.58
N PHE A 225 5.76 -15.54 -6.36
CA PHE A 225 4.53 -15.12 -7.02
C PHE A 225 3.44 -16.15 -6.75
N ASP A 226 2.38 -15.73 -6.11
CA ASP A 226 1.16 -16.54 -5.98
C ASP A 226 0.00 -15.95 -6.79
N CYS A 227 -0.76 -16.79 -7.43
CA CYS A 227 -2.05 -16.49 -8.03
C CYS A 227 -3.01 -17.67 -7.90
N ASP A 228 -2.88 -18.44 -6.85
CA ASP A 228 -3.66 -19.65 -6.62
C ASP A 228 -3.63 -20.61 -7.83
N GLN A 229 -4.82 -20.98 -8.30
CA GLN A 229 -5.01 -21.78 -9.52
C GLN A 229 -5.38 -20.93 -10.74
N ASN A 230 -5.24 -19.60 -10.63
CA ASN A 230 -5.53 -18.68 -11.70
C ASN A 230 -4.40 -18.63 -12.75
N THR A 231 -4.60 -17.84 -13.77
CA THR A 231 -3.61 -17.71 -14.84
C THR A 231 -2.46 -16.80 -14.43
N PHE A 232 -1.23 -17.29 -14.46
CA PHE A 232 -0.01 -16.49 -14.43
C PHE A 232 0.52 -16.32 -15.86
N LYS A 233 0.54 -15.11 -16.37
CA LYS A 233 0.95 -14.81 -17.73
C LYS A 233 2.14 -13.85 -17.74
N ILE A 234 3.25 -14.27 -18.39
CA ILE A 234 4.42 -13.42 -18.64
C ILE A 234 4.57 -13.29 -20.15
N THR A 235 4.49 -12.08 -20.69
CA THR A 235 4.66 -11.79 -22.13
C THR A 235 5.81 -10.85 -22.41
N GLY A 236 6.50 -10.37 -21.39
CA GLY A 236 7.67 -9.51 -21.51
C GLY A 236 8.28 -9.19 -20.16
N GLY A 237 9.42 -8.48 -20.18
CA GLY A 237 10.14 -8.07 -18.99
C GLY A 237 11.18 -9.07 -18.50
N THR A 238 11.79 -8.73 -17.37
CA THR A 238 12.71 -9.61 -16.62
C THR A 238 12.03 -9.95 -15.30
N VAL A 239 11.79 -11.24 -15.04
CA VAL A 239 11.02 -11.71 -13.90
C VAL A 239 11.84 -12.70 -13.09
N LEU A 240 11.95 -12.49 -11.77
CA LEU A 240 12.61 -13.38 -10.84
C LEU A 240 11.72 -13.63 -9.62
N GLY A 241 11.26 -14.86 -9.44
CA GLY A 241 10.56 -15.34 -8.25
C GLY A 241 11.52 -16.10 -7.33
N ILE A 242 11.47 -15.85 -6.04
CA ILE A 242 12.27 -16.49 -5.00
C ILE A 242 11.30 -16.80 -3.84
N GLY A 243 11.32 -18.03 -3.32
CA GLY A 243 10.46 -18.44 -2.21
C GLY A 243 10.47 -19.94 -2.03
N GLY A 244 9.53 -20.46 -1.25
CA GLY A 244 9.31 -21.90 -1.10
C GLY A 244 8.72 -22.54 -2.35
N GLY A 245 7.98 -21.78 -3.10
CA GLY A 245 7.42 -22.11 -4.41
C GLY A 245 7.29 -20.88 -5.29
N THR A 246 6.53 -21.02 -6.34
CA THR A 246 6.00 -19.93 -7.15
C THR A 246 4.94 -20.49 -8.10
N SER A 247 3.86 -19.75 -8.34
CA SER A 247 2.89 -20.09 -9.37
C SER A 247 3.57 -20.25 -10.72
N THR A 248 3.18 -21.30 -11.44
CA THR A 248 3.82 -21.62 -12.72
C THR A 248 3.19 -20.79 -13.84
N PRO A 249 3.99 -20.03 -14.61
CA PRO A 249 3.48 -19.32 -15.78
C PRO A 249 2.82 -20.28 -16.77
N THR A 250 1.69 -19.88 -17.35
CA THR A 250 0.97 -20.65 -18.35
C THR A 250 1.86 -20.92 -19.57
N ALA A 251 1.89 -22.17 -20.06
CA ALA A 251 2.86 -22.67 -21.03
C ALA A 251 3.01 -21.83 -22.32
N ASN A 252 1.97 -21.14 -22.75
CA ASN A 252 2.00 -20.27 -23.93
C ASN A 252 2.26 -18.79 -23.61
N SER A 253 2.64 -18.47 -22.40
CA SER A 253 2.81 -17.09 -21.94
C SER A 253 4.27 -16.66 -21.83
N CYS A 254 5.21 -17.59 -21.81
CA CYS A 254 6.63 -17.30 -21.75
C CYS A 254 7.23 -17.35 -23.16
N THR A 255 7.95 -16.30 -23.54
CA THR A 255 8.72 -16.22 -24.78
C THR A 255 10.21 -16.12 -24.45
#